data_23d3c472780151a37ffddcdc37105a93
#
_entry.id   23d3c472780151a37ffddcdc37105a93
#
_cell.length_a   1.000
_cell.length_b   1.000
_cell.length_c   1.000
_cell.angle_alpha   90.00
_cell.angle_beta   90.00
_cell.angle_gamma   90.00
#
_symmetry.space_group_name_H-M   'P 1'
#
loop_
_entity.id
_entity.type
_entity.pdbx_description
1 polymer ?
#
loop_
_entity_poly.entity_id
_entity_poly.type
_entity_poly.pdbx_seq_one_letter_code
_entity_poly.pdbx_strand_id
1 'polypeptide(L)'
;FYVIDGGEIVIPDEHTFTLVQSSRFIVYAGGTIKGNDIELTNASGGSYNYNAGTMEIDDFHVSQGGAFYNCGTVRVDEMNFDSGCKFINQGKAYIGKTDSNITIDNGCYLYAEEFVGTLNMGDTSSAEIEDFGDHSNNYNTQITMGDNSMITVLDEAELSQAQFMGPNNEYALVKINKIEDIGNFSSQGNIHYEVKEIDDDITEDIWWEAKFLDAIKNTEGTISKWGESPITIPAGDCTGEGNTPDESGSETPTDPVSYTYVFEDNFPLVGDYDFNDVVLDVETYYHREKKTNHIKRIQLDVTLAAAGASKPLGVGLRITGINKSDIREVKTGGDDSRFQESFN
;
A
#
# COMPACT_ATOMS: atom_id res chain seq x y z
N PHE A 1 5.85 -27.22 8.23
CA PHE A 1 4.68 -26.89 7.44
C PHE A 1 5.08 -26.17 6.17
N TYR A 2 4.59 -26.63 5.03
CA TYR A 2 4.97 -26.12 3.72
C TYR A 2 3.75 -25.99 2.82
N VAL A 3 3.58 -24.82 2.18
CA VAL A 3 2.61 -24.60 1.11
C VAL A 3 3.40 -24.44 -0.19
N ILE A 4 3.19 -25.36 -1.13
CA ILE A 4 3.93 -25.39 -2.40
C ILE A 4 3.16 -24.60 -3.48
N ASP A 5 3.79 -24.39 -4.61
CA ASP A 5 3.21 -23.75 -5.80
C ASP A 5 1.86 -24.40 -6.18
N GLY A 6 0.85 -23.59 -6.37
CA GLY A 6 -0.53 -24.01 -6.62
C GLY A 6 -1.27 -24.59 -5.41
N GLY A 7 -0.61 -24.72 -4.25
CA GLY A 7 -1.25 -25.16 -3.01
C GLY A 7 -2.01 -24.02 -2.35
N GLU A 8 -3.21 -24.32 -1.85
CA GLU A 8 -4.01 -23.37 -1.08
C GLU A 8 -4.40 -24.00 0.26
N ILE A 9 -4.30 -23.21 1.32
CA ILE A 9 -4.78 -23.54 2.67
C ILE A 9 -5.77 -22.47 3.08
N VAL A 10 -6.92 -22.92 3.54
CA VAL A 10 -7.96 -22.04 4.11
C VAL A 10 -8.09 -22.37 5.59
N ILE A 11 -7.88 -21.39 6.45
CA ILE A 11 -8.15 -21.46 7.88
C ILE A 11 -9.59 -21.04 8.09
N PRO A 12 -10.46 -21.91 8.59
CA PRO A 12 -11.88 -21.53 8.81
C PRO A 12 -12.01 -20.43 9.86
N ASP A 13 -13.10 -19.68 9.76
CA ASP A 13 -13.47 -18.68 10.79
C ASP A 13 -13.49 -19.30 12.19
N GLU A 14 -13.14 -18.52 13.20
CA GLU A 14 -13.04 -18.93 14.60
C GLU A 14 -11.98 -20.02 14.89
N HIS A 15 -11.04 -20.27 13.95
CA HIS A 15 -9.95 -21.21 14.14
C HIS A 15 -8.60 -20.54 14.02
N THR A 16 -7.68 -20.90 14.89
CA THR A 16 -6.29 -20.43 14.86
C THR A 16 -5.37 -21.55 14.38
N PHE A 17 -4.54 -21.27 13.40
CA PHE A 17 -3.49 -22.17 12.98
C PHE A 17 -2.24 -21.92 13.82
N THR A 18 -1.96 -22.82 14.77
CA THR A 18 -0.83 -22.67 15.71
C THR A 18 0.34 -23.58 15.34
N LEU A 19 1.52 -23.01 15.20
CA LEU A 19 2.78 -23.75 15.11
C LEU A 19 3.65 -23.51 16.34
N VAL A 20 4.04 -24.60 16.99
CA VAL A 20 4.84 -24.56 18.21
C VAL A 20 6.26 -25.05 17.95
N GLN A 21 7.16 -24.63 18.78
CA GLN A 21 8.62 -24.92 18.92
C GLN A 21 9.28 -25.74 17.82
N SER A 22 10.36 -25.20 17.24
CA SER A 22 11.21 -25.87 16.23
C SER A 22 10.51 -26.20 14.90
N SER A 23 9.28 -25.76 14.72
CA SER A 23 8.54 -25.90 13.46
C SER A 23 9.01 -24.87 12.45
N ARG A 24 8.91 -25.21 11.18
CA ARG A 24 9.12 -24.27 10.08
C ARG A 24 7.79 -23.98 9.40
N PHE A 25 7.55 -22.70 9.15
CA PHE A 25 6.42 -22.25 8.37
C PHE A 25 6.93 -21.66 7.07
N ILE A 26 6.63 -22.28 5.95
CA ILE A 26 7.13 -21.87 4.64
C ILE A 26 5.99 -21.86 3.61
N VAL A 27 5.75 -20.71 3.01
CA VAL A 27 4.88 -20.57 1.85
C VAL A 27 5.78 -20.29 0.64
N TYR A 28 5.80 -21.18 -0.31
CA TYR A 28 6.56 -21.01 -1.55
C TYR A 28 5.82 -20.10 -2.54
N ALA A 29 6.54 -19.59 -3.52
CA ALA A 29 5.95 -18.82 -4.62
C ALA A 29 4.82 -19.61 -5.27
N GLY A 30 3.68 -18.95 -5.53
CA GLY A 30 2.46 -19.58 -6.02
C GLY A 30 1.63 -20.33 -4.98
N GLY A 31 2.12 -20.49 -3.75
CA GLY A 31 1.32 -21.01 -2.62
C GLY A 31 0.47 -19.90 -1.99
N THR A 32 -0.68 -20.27 -1.43
CA THR A 32 -1.62 -19.33 -0.82
C THR A 32 -2.09 -19.83 0.54
N ILE A 33 -2.19 -18.94 1.51
CA ILE A 33 -2.87 -19.14 2.78
C ILE A 33 -3.92 -18.04 2.95
N LYS A 34 -5.11 -18.42 3.36
CA LYS A 34 -6.22 -17.49 3.60
C LYS A 34 -6.99 -17.86 4.86
N GLY A 35 -7.67 -16.91 5.44
CA GLY A 35 -8.65 -17.09 6.51
C GLY A 35 -8.22 -16.46 7.82
N ASN A 36 -8.64 -17.08 8.94
CA ASN A 36 -8.53 -16.52 10.26
C ASN A 36 -7.08 -16.39 10.77
N ASP A 37 -6.78 -16.80 11.97
CA ASP A 37 -5.56 -16.46 12.70
C ASP A 37 -4.40 -17.42 12.43
N ILE A 38 -3.19 -16.89 12.45
CA ILE A 38 -1.94 -17.66 12.51
C ILE A 38 -1.15 -17.25 13.76
N GLU A 39 -0.80 -18.25 14.57
CA GLU A 39 0.09 -18.10 15.70
C GLU A 39 1.37 -18.91 15.53
N LEU A 40 2.51 -18.24 15.54
CA LEU A 40 3.82 -18.87 15.50
C LEU A 40 4.52 -18.71 16.85
N THR A 41 4.39 -19.71 17.71
CA THR A 41 5.09 -19.75 19.00
C THR A 41 6.48 -20.33 18.79
N ASN A 42 7.43 -19.50 18.46
CA ASN A 42 8.72 -19.94 18.01
C ASN A 42 9.79 -19.74 19.07
N ALA A 43 10.07 -20.78 19.81
CA ALA A 43 11.17 -20.78 20.74
C ALA A 43 12.50 -20.70 20.00
N SER A 44 13.21 -19.63 20.24
CA SER A 44 14.67 -19.48 20.21
C SER A 44 15.45 -20.18 19.08
N GLY A 45 15.96 -19.39 18.18
CA GLY A 45 17.20 -19.72 17.50
C GLY A 45 17.13 -20.75 16.38
N GLY A 46 16.63 -20.35 15.22
CA GLY A 46 16.82 -21.08 13.98
C GLY A 46 15.58 -21.61 13.29
N SER A 47 14.41 -21.28 13.78
CA SER A 47 13.19 -21.56 13.01
C SER A 47 13.05 -20.54 11.89
N TYR A 48 13.01 -21.02 10.68
CA TYR A 48 12.89 -20.22 9.48
C TYR A 48 11.40 -20.15 9.11
N ASN A 49 10.78 -19.00 9.39
CA ASN A 49 9.42 -18.74 8.96
C ASN A 49 9.49 -17.80 7.76
N TYR A 50 8.88 -18.20 6.65
CA TYR A 50 9.10 -17.54 5.38
C TYR A 50 7.87 -17.60 4.49
N ASN A 51 7.54 -16.46 3.88
CA ASN A 51 6.53 -16.36 2.84
C ASN A 51 7.14 -15.82 1.54
N ALA A 52 7.00 -16.58 0.45
CA ALA A 52 7.26 -16.12 -0.91
C ALA A 52 5.99 -16.17 -1.79
N GLY A 53 4.88 -16.63 -1.22
CA GLY A 53 3.56 -16.70 -1.86
C GLY A 53 2.64 -15.58 -1.40
N THR A 54 1.39 -15.91 -1.15
CA THR A 54 0.36 -14.99 -0.68
C THR A 54 -0.20 -15.46 0.65
N MET A 55 -0.29 -14.56 1.61
CA MET A 55 -0.98 -14.75 2.89
C MET A 55 -2.05 -13.66 3.04
N GLU A 56 -3.29 -14.07 3.28
CA GLU A 56 -4.45 -13.19 3.54
C GLU A 56 -5.16 -13.73 4.78
N ILE A 57 -4.90 -13.15 5.93
CA ILE A 57 -5.34 -13.64 7.25
C ILE A 57 -5.81 -12.48 8.14
N ASP A 58 -6.61 -12.78 9.14
CA ASP A 58 -7.12 -11.78 10.05
C ASP A 58 -6.03 -11.39 11.07
N ASP A 59 -5.62 -12.31 11.96
CA ASP A 59 -4.60 -12.03 12.97
C ASP A 59 -3.31 -12.82 12.72
N PHE A 60 -2.18 -12.13 12.84
CA PHE A 60 -0.87 -12.75 12.77
C PHE A 60 -0.04 -12.49 14.02
N HIS A 61 0.12 -13.51 14.83
CA HIS A 61 0.90 -13.44 16.06
C HIS A 61 2.21 -14.23 15.98
N VAL A 62 3.31 -13.59 16.36
CA VAL A 62 4.64 -14.23 16.48
C VAL A 62 5.21 -13.96 17.87
N SER A 63 5.55 -15.04 18.60
CA SER A 63 6.04 -14.94 19.97
C SER A 63 7.41 -15.61 20.16
N GLN A 64 8.02 -15.39 21.33
CA GLN A 64 9.26 -16.01 21.81
C GLN A 64 10.52 -15.72 20.98
N GLY A 65 10.68 -14.48 20.49
CA GLY A 65 11.89 -14.02 19.82
C GLY A 65 12.09 -14.53 18.40
N GLY A 66 10.99 -14.94 17.74
CA GLY A 66 10.99 -15.41 16.36
C GLY A 66 11.12 -14.29 15.33
N ALA A 67 11.56 -14.66 14.12
CA ALA A 67 11.51 -13.77 12.96
C ALA A 67 10.65 -14.40 11.86
N PHE A 68 9.88 -13.53 11.18
CA PHE A 68 9.13 -13.90 9.99
C PHE A 68 9.63 -13.11 8.79
N TYR A 69 9.98 -13.83 7.72
CA TYR A 69 10.49 -13.24 6.48
C TYR A 69 9.41 -13.25 5.41
N ASN A 70 9.10 -12.08 4.86
CA ASN A 70 8.20 -11.95 3.72
C ASN A 70 8.96 -11.49 2.48
N CYS A 71 8.93 -12.32 1.42
CA CYS A 71 9.38 -11.96 0.07
C CYS A 71 8.21 -12.02 -0.95
N GLY A 72 7.02 -12.39 -0.50
CA GLY A 72 5.79 -12.43 -1.26
C GLY A 72 4.84 -11.30 -0.90
N THR A 73 3.57 -11.62 -0.79
CA THR A 73 2.52 -10.69 -0.34
C THR A 73 1.93 -11.18 0.98
N VAL A 74 1.84 -10.30 1.96
CA VAL A 74 1.12 -10.49 3.22
C VAL A 74 0.03 -9.44 3.32
N ARG A 75 -1.18 -9.87 3.63
CA ARG A 75 -2.33 -9.04 4.03
C ARG A 75 -2.80 -9.55 5.37
N VAL A 76 -2.91 -8.67 6.35
CA VAL A 76 -3.30 -9.02 7.72
C VAL A 76 -4.04 -7.84 8.35
N ASP A 77 -5.12 -8.11 9.07
CA ASP A 77 -5.87 -7.07 9.75
C ASP A 77 -5.15 -6.64 11.04
N GLU A 78 -4.70 -7.59 11.87
CA GLU A 78 -3.88 -7.28 13.04
C GLU A 78 -2.54 -8.04 13.03
N MET A 79 -1.44 -7.32 13.24
CA MET A 79 -0.10 -7.89 13.34
C MET A 79 0.48 -7.68 14.75
N ASN A 80 0.59 -8.77 15.49
CA ASN A 80 1.02 -8.78 16.89
C ASN A 80 2.32 -9.57 17.05
N PHE A 81 3.43 -8.86 17.30
CA PHE A 81 4.73 -9.49 17.49
C PHE A 81 5.26 -9.18 18.88
N ASP A 82 5.46 -10.23 19.68
CA ASP A 82 6.04 -10.07 21.02
C ASP A 82 7.42 -9.40 20.98
N SER A 83 7.80 -8.78 22.09
CA SER A 83 9.10 -8.14 22.25
C SER A 83 10.24 -9.09 21.86
N GLY A 84 11.13 -8.62 21.01
CA GLY A 84 12.25 -9.38 20.45
C GLY A 84 11.90 -10.22 19.20
N CYS A 85 10.66 -10.23 18.77
CA CYS A 85 10.26 -10.76 17.48
C CYS A 85 10.42 -9.70 16.38
N LYS A 86 10.58 -10.17 15.12
CA LYS A 86 10.76 -9.28 13.97
C LYS A 86 9.94 -9.74 12.77
N PHE A 87 9.31 -8.78 12.11
CA PHE A 87 8.81 -8.92 10.76
C PHE A 87 9.80 -8.34 9.76
N ILE A 88 10.35 -9.18 8.90
CA ILE A 88 11.35 -8.78 7.90
C ILE A 88 10.67 -8.82 6.53
N ASN A 89 10.34 -7.65 5.99
CA ASN A 89 9.63 -7.51 4.74
C ASN A 89 10.59 -7.17 3.60
N GLN A 90 10.69 -8.07 2.62
CA GLN A 90 11.39 -7.89 1.35
C GLN A 90 10.42 -8.00 0.16
N GLY A 91 9.14 -8.06 0.44
CA GLY A 91 8.03 -8.13 -0.50
C GLY A 91 7.02 -7.02 -0.26
N LYS A 92 5.75 -7.35 -0.36
CA LYS A 92 4.65 -6.41 -0.11
C LYS A 92 3.90 -6.82 1.16
N ALA A 93 3.74 -5.90 2.08
CA ALA A 93 2.96 -6.09 3.29
C ALA A 93 1.84 -5.06 3.36
N TYR A 94 0.65 -5.51 3.68
CA TYR A 94 -0.55 -4.71 3.91
C TYR A 94 -1.08 -5.11 5.28
N ILE A 95 -1.07 -4.16 6.21
CA ILE A 95 -1.37 -4.39 7.62
C ILE A 95 -2.47 -3.41 8.01
N GLY A 96 -3.57 -3.89 8.61
CA GLY A 96 -4.56 -3.01 9.19
C GLY A 96 -3.96 -2.31 10.41
N LYS A 97 -3.58 -3.09 11.43
CA LYS A 97 -3.08 -2.52 12.68
C LYS A 97 -1.83 -3.23 13.20
N THR A 98 -0.91 -2.45 13.78
CA THR A 98 0.28 -3.00 14.46
C THR A 98 0.18 -2.88 15.98
N ASP A 99 0.79 -3.84 16.71
CA ASP A 99 1.06 -3.71 18.13
C ASP A 99 2.30 -2.83 18.37
N SER A 100 2.28 -2.05 19.44
CA SER A 100 3.35 -1.15 19.89
C SER A 100 4.71 -1.80 20.11
N ASN A 101 4.77 -3.11 20.31
CA ASN A 101 6.02 -3.85 20.50
C ASN A 101 6.65 -4.35 19.21
N ILE A 102 5.97 -4.18 18.09
CA ILE A 102 6.42 -4.71 16.82
C ILE A 102 7.73 -4.06 16.36
N THR A 103 8.58 -4.87 15.76
CA THR A 103 9.73 -4.39 14.99
C THR A 103 9.61 -4.88 13.55
N ILE A 104 9.46 -3.94 12.62
CA ILE A 104 9.40 -4.20 11.19
C ILE A 104 10.71 -3.73 10.54
N ASP A 105 11.42 -4.66 9.90
CA ASP A 105 12.54 -4.35 9.01
C ASP A 105 11.98 -4.36 7.56
N ASN A 106 11.64 -3.19 7.02
CA ASN A 106 11.01 -3.05 5.71
C ASN A 106 12.02 -2.72 4.61
N GLY A 107 12.31 -3.67 3.76
CA GLY A 107 13.21 -3.54 2.61
C GLY A 107 12.48 -3.38 1.26
N CYS A 108 11.14 -3.32 1.24
CA CYS A 108 10.38 -3.11 0.01
C CYS A 108 9.13 -2.24 0.26
N TYR A 109 7.93 -2.76 0.15
CA TYR A 109 6.70 -1.99 0.29
C TYR A 109 5.91 -2.39 1.53
N LEU A 110 5.53 -1.42 2.33
CA LEU A 110 4.65 -1.55 3.49
C LEU A 110 3.46 -0.60 3.34
N TYR A 111 2.26 -1.09 3.57
CA TYR A 111 1.08 -0.29 3.85
C TYR A 111 0.57 -0.66 5.24
N ALA A 112 0.18 0.33 6.04
CA ALA A 112 -0.49 0.13 7.31
C ALA A 112 -1.64 1.14 7.47
N GLU A 113 -2.80 0.69 7.98
CA GLU A 113 -3.89 1.60 8.36
C GLU A 113 -3.52 2.33 9.65
N GLU A 114 -3.12 1.58 10.69
CA GLU A 114 -2.62 2.16 11.95
C GLU A 114 -1.22 1.62 12.25
N PHE A 115 -0.23 2.50 12.43
CA PHE A 115 1.14 2.09 12.72
C PHE A 115 1.67 2.68 14.01
N VAL A 116 2.03 1.79 14.93
CA VAL A 116 2.80 2.09 16.15
C VAL A 116 3.93 1.08 16.29
N GLY A 117 5.12 1.48 16.73
CA GLY A 117 6.22 0.55 16.97
C GLY A 117 7.55 0.99 16.39
N THR A 118 8.38 0.02 16.03
CA THR A 118 9.69 0.26 15.41
C THR A 118 9.67 -0.12 13.93
N LEU A 119 9.98 0.83 13.06
CA LEU A 119 10.09 0.63 11.62
C LEU A 119 11.51 0.96 11.15
N ASN A 120 12.20 -0.03 10.63
CA ASN A 120 13.49 0.14 9.99
C ASN A 120 13.31 0.04 8.47
N MET A 121 13.46 1.14 7.78
CA MET A 121 13.36 1.22 6.32
C MET A 121 14.71 0.91 5.69
N GLY A 122 14.72 -0.04 4.78
CA GLY A 122 15.90 -0.29 3.94
C GLY A 122 16.06 0.79 2.85
N ASP A 123 17.21 0.77 2.17
CA ASP A 123 17.42 1.66 1.03
C ASP A 123 16.36 1.41 -0.05
N THR A 124 15.87 2.48 -0.65
CA THR A 124 14.86 2.44 -1.73
C THR A 124 13.58 1.68 -1.39
N SER A 125 13.22 1.60 -0.11
CA SER A 125 11.94 1.05 0.35
C SER A 125 10.91 2.15 0.55
N SER A 126 9.62 1.79 0.56
CA SER A 126 8.55 2.72 0.88
C SER A 126 7.58 2.17 1.92
N ALA A 127 6.98 3.09 2.67
CA ALA A 127 5.85 2.81 3.54
C ALA A 127 4.75 3.87 3.31
N GLU A 128 3.51 3.42 3.19
CA GLU A 128 2.31 4.24 3.21
C GLU A 128 1.55 3.90 4.48
N ILE A 129 1.24 4.90 5.28
CA ILE A 129 0.59 4.74 6.59
C ILE A 129 -0.59 5.68 6.62
N GLU A 130 -1.80 5.21 6.92
CA GLU A 130 -2.95 6.11 7.07
C GLU A 130 -2.80 6.92 8.36
N ASP A 131 -2.83 6.25 9.51
CA ASP A 131 -2.71 6.87 10.82
C ASP A 131 -1.37 6.48 11.47
N PHE A 132 -0.52 7.47 11.68
CA PHE A 132 0.81 7.28 12.27
C PHE A 132 0.86 7.74 13.71
N GLY A 133 1.31 6.84 14.59
CA GLY A 133 1.51 7.12 16.01
C GLY A 133 0.36 6.63 16.89
N ASP A 134 0.40 7.00 18.16
CA ASP A 134 -0.59 6.59 19.17
C ASP A 134 -1.20 7.79 19.87
N HIS A 135 -2.46 8.07 19.59
CA HIS A 135 -3.25 9.15 20.22
C HIS A 135 -3.30 9.06 21.76
N SER A 136 -2.93 7.91 22.35
CA SER A 136 -2.86 7.78 23.82
C SER A 136 -1.55 8.29 24.42
N ASN A 137 -0.56 8.66 23.60
CA ASN A 137 0.78 9.12 24.01
C ASN A 137 1.54 8.14 24.93
N ASN A 138 1.22 6.85 24.89
CA ASN A 138 1.81 5.86 25.79
C ASN A 138 3.00 5.10 25.16
N TYR A 139 3.19 5.17 23.85
CA TYR A 139 4.19 4.38 23.15
C TYR A 139 5.16 5.25 22.35
N ASN A 140 6.40 4.80 22.29
CA ASN A 140 7.44 5.44 21.49
C ASN A 140 7.49 4.81 20.11
N THR A 141 7.21 5.57 19.06
CA THR A 141 7.39 5.13 17.69
C THR A 141 8.80 5.49 17.23
N GLN A 142 9.55 4.49 16.77
CA GLN A 142 10.92 4.66 16.31
C GLN A 142 11.04 4.32 14.82
N ILE A 143 11.53 5.28 14.06
CA ILE A 143 11.69 5.14 12.62
C ILE A 143 13.17 5.31 12.27
N THR A 144 13.76 4.33 11.61
CA THR A 144 15.07 4.45 10.99
C THR A 144 14.92 4.35 9.48
N MET A 145 15.46 5.29 8.74
CA MET A 145 15.30 5.39 7.29
C MET A 145 16.61 5.13 6.56
N GLY A 146 16.53 4.32 5.50
CA GLY A 146 17.64 4.09 4.58
C GLY A 146 17.74 5.14 3.48
N ASP A 147 18.80 5.08 2.68
CA ASP A 147 19.04 5.97 1.55
C ASP A 147 17.90 5.86 0.51
N ASN A 148 17.35 6.99 0.08
CA ASN A 148 16.25 7.06 -0.90
C ASN A 148 14.98 6.30 -0.47
N SER A 149 14.78 6.08 0.83
CA SER A 149 13.53 5.53 1.34
C SER A 149 12.46 6.61 1.50
N MET A 150 11.20 6.22 1.48
CA MET A 150 10.07 7.14 1.57
C MET A 150 8.99 6.63 2.52
N ILE A 151 8.51 7.53 3.38
CA ILE A 151 7.30 7.31 4.18
C ILE A 151 6.26 8.35 3.76
N THR A 152 5.04 7.91 3.52
CA THR A 152 3.90 8.79 3.28
C THR A 152 2.83 8.51 4.32
N VAL A 153 2.53 9.49 5.17
CA VAL A 153 1.37 9.47 6.06
C VAL A 153 0.19 10.07 5.29
N LEU A 154 -0.82 9.24 5.06
CA LEU A 154 -1.93 9.53 4.15
C LEU A 154 -3.03 10.36 4.81
N ASP A 155 -3.27 10.16 6.09
CA ASP A 155 -4.28 10.89 6.87
C ASP A 155 -3.62 11.70 7.98
N GLU A 156 -3.40 11.15 9.16
CA GLU A 156 -2.94 11.89 10.32
C GLU A 156 -1.65 11.34 10.94
N ALA A 157 -0.79 12.25 11.43
CA ALA A 157 0.42 11.92 12.14
C ALA A 157 0.40 12.45 13.58
N GLU A 158 0.32 11.56 14.54
CA GLU A 158 0.60 11.80 15.94
C GLU A 158 2.11 11.61 16.16
N LEU A 159 2.87 12.69 16.15
CA LEU A 159 4.34 12.65 16.28
C LEU A 159 4.81 12.66 17.73
N SER A 160 3.90 12.76 18.70
CA SER A 160 4.25 12.74 20.12
C SER A 160 5.03 11.48 20.47
N GLN A 161 6.21 11.64 21.09
CA GLN A 161 7.14 10.56 21.41
C GLN A 161 7.77 9.84 20.19
N ALA A 162 7.56 10.31 18.96
CA ALA A 162 8.17 9.72 17.78
C ALA A 162 9.64 10.17 17.62
N GLN A 163 10.47 9.24 17.14
CA GLN A 163 11.88 9.49 16.84
C GLN A 163 12.18 9.03 15.41
N PHE A 164 12.69 9.94 14.59
CA PHE A 164 13.12 9.65 13.24
C PHE A 164 14.63 9.74 13.10
N MET A 165 15.24 8.72 12.51
CA MET A 165 16.66 8.66 12.21
C MET A 165 16.84 8.46 10.70
N GLY A 166 17.30 9.49 10.01
CA GLY A 166 17.59 9.46 8.59
C GLY A 166 18.97 8.87 8.27
N PRO A 167 19.20 8.59 6.98
CA PRO A 167 20.47 8.08 6.50
C PRO A 167 21.58 9.15 6.57
N ASN A 168 22.82 8.73 6.29
CA ASN A 168 23.98 9.61 6.32
C ASN A 168 24.50 10.01 4.92
N ASN A 169 24.06 9.33 3.86
CA ASN A 169 24.60 9.56 2.51
C ASN A 169 23.62 10.33 1.64
N GLU A 170 22.46 9.71 1.33
CA GLU A 170 21.41 10.30 0.53
C GLU A 170 20.28 10.80 1.44
N TYR A 171 19.25 11.40 0.87
CA TYR A 171 18.09 11.83 1.64
C TYR A 171 17.01 10.77 1.65
N ALA A 172 16.35 10.62 2.81
CA ALA A 172 15.04 10.00 2.92
C ALA A 172 13.94 11.08 2.82
N LEU A 173 12.76 10.69 2.39
CA LEU A 173 11.60 11.57 2.26
C LEU A 173 10.49 11.12 3.21
N VAL A 174 10.00 12.06 4.02
CA VAL A 174 8.82 11.86 4.86
C VAL A 174 7.73 12.82 4.42
N LYS A 175 6.62 12.29 3.93
CA LYS A 175 5.45 13.07 3.48
C LYS A 175 4.34 12.91 4.52
N ILE A 176 3.79 14.02 5.00
CA ILE A 176 2.74 14.02 6.02
C ILE A 176 1.57 14.86 5.54
N ASN A 177 0.39 14.23 5.43
CA ASN A 177 -0.82 14.95 5.05
C ASN A 177 -1.25 15.93 6.15
N LYS A 178 -1.42 15.45 7.39
CA LYS A 178 -1.77 16.27 8.54
C LYS A 178 -0.94 15.90 9.76
N ILE A 179 -0.39 16.87 10.47
CA ILE A 179 0.24 16.69 11.78
C ILE A 179 -0.74 17.10 12.86
N GLU A 180 -1.08 16.17 13.77
CA GLU A 180 -1.99 16.45 14.90
C GLU A 180 -1.26 16.86 16.18
N ASP A 181 -0.26 16.11 16.61
CA ASP A 181 0.56 16.48 17.77
C ASP A 181 2.05 16.26 17.48
N ILE A 182 2.86 17.19 17.96
CA ILE A 182 4.32 17.12 17.81
C ILE A 182 4.99 16.62 19.10
N GLY A 183 4.37 16.85 20.26
CA GLY A 183 4.84 16.39 21.56
C GLY A 183 6.36 16.48 21.77
N ASN A 184 6.98 15.36 22.05
CA ASN A 184 8.43 15.19 22.19
C ASN A 184 9.07 14.59 20.93
N PHE A 185 8.58 14.97 19.76
CA PHE A 185 9.14 14.56 18.48
C PHE A 185 10.61 14.93 18.35
N SER A 186 11.40 14.04 17.79
CA SER A 186 12.80 14.31 17.47
C SER A 186 13.18 13.70 16.11
N SER A 187 14.02 14.41 15.38
CA SER A 187 14.51 13.98 14.08
C SER A 187 15.98 14.29 13.89
N GLN A 188 16.73 13.41 13.26
CA GLN A 188 18.13 13.59 12.93
C GLN A 188 18.52 12.85 11.64
N GLY A 189 19.66 13.22 11.04
CA GLY A 189 20.15 12.65 9.78
C GLY A 189 19.54 13.32 8.56
N ASN A 190 19.71 12.74 7.38
CA ASN A 190 19.30 13.34 6.11
C ASN A 190 17.84 13.00 5.80
N ILE A 191 16.93 13.72 6.42
CA ILE A 191 15.49 13.59 6.16
C ILE A 191 14.95 14.90 5.59
N HIS A 192 14.23 14.82 4.47
CA HIS A 192 13.43 15.90 3.96
C HIS A 192 11.96 15.66 4.31
N TYR A 193 11.31 16.67 4.87
CA TYR A 193 9.87 16.61 5.21
C TYR A 193 9.06 17.37 4.19
N GLU A 194 7.96 16.77 3.75
CA GLU A 194 6.95 17.38 2.91
C GLU A 194 5.63 17.36 3.68
N VAL A 195 5.13 18.52 4.11
CA VAL A 195 3.96 18.64 4.97
C VAL A 195 2.88 19.42 4.25
N LYS A 196 1.64 18.93 4.33
CA LYS A 196 0.49 19.62 3.73
C LYS A 196 -0.24 20.48 4.75
N GLU A 197 -0.48 19.94 5.95
CA GLU A 197 -1.33 20.59 6.95
C GLU A 197 -0.79 20.31 8.36
N ILE A 198 -0.90 21.32 9.23
CA ILE A 198 -0.67 21.19 10.67
C ILE A 198 -1.98 21.61 11.33
N ASP A 199 -2.46 20.86 12.34
CA ASP A 199 -3.79 21.00 12.91
C ASP A 199 -4.12 22.43 13.33
N ASP A 200 -5.26 22.95 12.83
CA ASP A 200 -5.75 24.31 13.06
C ASP A 200 -6.40 24.50 14.45
N ASP A 201 -6.66 23.46 15.23
CA ASP A 201 -7.35 23.56 16.54
C ASP A 201 -6.48 24.22 17.62
N ILE A 202 -5.22 24.45 17.31
CA ILE A 202 -4.30 25.20 18.16
C ILE A 202 -4.18 26.62 17.61
N THR A 203 -4.84 27.53 18.26
CA THR A 203 -4.98 28.95 17.92
C THR A 203 -3.67 29.74 17.78
N GLU A 204 -2.55 29.07 17.67
CA GLU A 204 -1.21 29.63 17.51
C GLU A 204 -0.41 28.84 16.46
N ASP A 205 -0.79 28.90 15.19
CA ASP A 205 -0.09 28.31 14.03
C ASP A 205 1.43 28.46 14.08
N ILE A 206 1.89 29.62 14.51
CA ILE A 206 3.31 29.98 14.62
C ILE A 206 4.04 29.09 15.65
N TRP A 207 3.40 28.70 16.73
CA TRP A 207 4.06 27.91 17.78
C TRP A 207 4.28 26.45 17.36
N TRP A 208 3.32 25.84 16.68
CA TRP A 208 3.43 24.48 16.19
C TRP A 208 4.44 24.36 15.07
N GLU A 209 4.41 25.29 14.13
CA GLU A 209 5.39 25.35 13.05
C GLU A 209 6.81 25.53 13.62
N ALA A 210 7.00 26.46 14.57
CA ALA A 210 8.28 26.68 15.24
C ALA A 210 8.74 25.46 16.03
N LYS A 211 7.83 24.72 16.69
CA LYS A 211 8.15 23.50 17.42
C LYS A 211 8.56 22.39 16.49
N PHE A 212 7.86 22.22 15.37
CA PHE A 212 8.24 21.24 14.35
C PHE A 212 9.62 21.56 13.75
N LEU A 213 9.87 22.81 13.37
CA LEU A 213 11.16 23.26 12.86
C LEU A 213 12.28 23.07 13.89
N ASP A 214 12.02 23.30 15.19
CA ASP A 214 12.99 23.02 16.24
C ASP A 214 13.27 21.52 16.41
N ALA A 215 12.25 20.68 16.26
CA ALA A 215 12.39 19.23 16.36
C ALA A 215 13.23 18.64 15.21
N ILE A 216 13.12 19.22 13.99
CA ILE A 216 13.86 18.74 12.82
C ILE A 216 15.19 19.47 12.57
N LYS A 217 15.60 20.38 13.44
CA LYS A 217 16.84 21.20 13.28
C LYS A 217 18.11 20.40 13.12
N ASN A 218 18.16 19.16 13.57
CA ASN A 218 19.30 18.25 13.46
C ASN A 218 19.25 17.41 12.17
N THR A 219 18.26 17.63 11.30
CA THR A 219 18.25 17.09 9.95
C THR A 219 19.03 18.03 9.03
N GLU A 220 19.77 17.52 8.08
CA GLU A 220 20.36 18.33 7.01
C GLU A 220 19.32 18.67 5.96
N GLY A 221 18.17 18.00 5.98
CA GLY A 221 17.03 18.26 5.12
C GLY A 221 16.27 19.51 5.51
N THR A 222 15.45 19.97 4.59
CA THR A 222 14.56 21.09 4.78
C THR A 222 13.12 20.63 4.69
N ILE A 223 12.21 21.45 5.18
CA ILE A 223 10.77 21.25 5.00
C ILE A 223 10.31 21.90 3.69
N SER A 224 9.40 21.27 2.97
CA SER A 224 8.68 21.83 1.83
C SER A 224 7.18 21.62 1.99
N LYS A 225 6.41 22.37 1.21
CA LYS A 225 4.97 22.10 1.11
C LYS A 225 4.72 20.81 0.34
N TRP A 226 3.57 20.24 0.55
CA TRP A 226 3.13 19.03 -0.16
C TRP A 226 3.26 19.22 -1.68
N GLY A 227 3.94 18.30 -2.30
CA GLY A 227 4.22 18.32 -3.72
C GLY A 227 5.42 19.18 -4.17
N GLU A 228 6.15 19.82 -3.24
CA GLU A 228 7.26 20.73 -3.56
C GLU A 228 8.63 20.19 -3.09
N SER A 229 8.70 18.94 -2.62
CA SER A 229 9.97 18.35 -2.19
C SER A 229 10.98 18.30 -3.33
N PRO A 230 12.22 18.75 -3.12
CA PRO A 230 13.29 18.64 -4.12
C PRO A 230 13.89 17.24 -4.19
N ILE A 231 13.51 16.33 -3.28
CA ILE A 231 14.09 14.99 -3.20
C ILE A 231 13.51 14.11 -4.29
N THR A 232 14.38 13.48 -5.06
CA THR A 232 14.00 12.50 -6.08
C THR A 232 14.16 11.09 -5.51
N ILE A 233 13.06 10.36 -5.44
CA ILE A 233 13.04 8.93 -5.12
C ILE A 233 12.67 8.20 -6.41
N PRO A 234 13.55 7.34 -6.95
CA PRO A 234 13.25 6.63 -8.19
C PRO A 234 12.01 5.74 -8.05
N ALA A 235 11.19 5.69 -9.10
CA ALA A 235 10.11 4.72 -9.19
C ALA A 235 10.66 3.29 -9.25
N GLY A 236 9.96 2.34 -8.63
CA GLY A 236 10.38 0.94 -8.59
C GLY A 236 9.36 0.04 -7.93
N ASP A 237 9.60 -1.26 -7.95
CA ASP A 237 8.67 -2.24 -7.36
C ASP A 237 8.42 -2.02 -5.87
N CYS A 238 9.40 -1.46 -5.17
CA CYS A 238 9.34 -1.18 -3.73
C CYS A 238 9.07 0.27 -3.38
N THR A 239 9.14 1.19 -4.34
CA THR A 239 8.89 2.62 -4.15
C THR A 239 7.65 3.11 -4.90
N GLY A 240 6.97 2.21 -5.62
CA GLY A 240 5.85 2.59 -6.49
C GLY A 240 6.29 3.67 -7.48
N GLU A 241 5.54 4.77 -7.54
CA GLU A 241 5.83 5.91 -8.41
C GLU A 241 7.03 6.76 -7.94
N GLY A 242 7.57 6.48 -6.73
CA GLY A 242 8.63 7.27 -6.15
C GLY A 242 8.23 8.73 -5.89
N ASN A 243 9.22 9.63 -5.93
CA ASN A 243 8.99 11.08 -5.86
C ASN A 243 9.84 11.80 -6.91
N THR A 244 9.18 12.46 -7.86
CA THR A 244 9.85 13.22 -8.92
C THR A 244 9.42 14.69 -8.84
N PRO A 245 10.29 15.59 -8.36
CA PRO A 245 9.93 16.97 -8.01
C PRO A 245 9.29 17.79 -9.15
N ASP A 246 9.78 17.61 -10.37
CA ASP A 246 9.41 18.44 -11.52
C ASP A 246 8.16 17.97 -12.28
N GLU A 247 7.50 16.90 -11.80
CA GLU A 247 6.41 16.28 -12.52
C GLU A 247 5.05 16.39 -11.81
N SER A 248 4.85 17.43 -10.98
CA SER A 248 3.55 17.68 -10.35
C SER A 248 2.47 17.89 -11.42
N GLY A 249 1.48 17.02 -11.41
CA GLY A 249 0.40 17.02 -12.40
C GLY A 249 0.68 16.16 -13.64
N SER A 250 1.84 15.54 -13.79
CA SER A 250 2.04 14.54 -14.85
C SER A 250 1.37 13.21 -14.45
N GLU A 251 0.70 12.61 -15.41
CA GLU A 251 0.04 11.31 -15.27
C GLU A 251 0.91 10.24 -15.91
N THR A 252 1.09 9.11 -15.21
CA THR A 252 1.75 7.93 -15.78
C THR A 252 0.72 6.81 -15.94
N PRO A 253 0.56 6.23 -17.13
CA PRO A 253 -0.28 5.04 -17.28
C PRO A 253 0.43 3.83 -16.67
N THR A 254 -0.34 2.96 -16.01
CA THR A 254 0.15 1.63 -15.64
C THR A 254 0.26 0.74 -16.86
N ASP A 255 0.92 -0.40 -16.72
CA ASP A 255 0.76 -1.48 -17.69
C ASP A 255 -0.72 -1.87 -17.78
N PRO A 256 -1.23 -2.13 -19.00
CA PRO A 256 -2.64 -2.43 -19.18
C PRO A 256 -3.03 -3.78 -18.57
N VAL A 257 -4.18 -3.81 -17.95
CA VAL A 257 -4.85 -5.06 -17.61
C VAL A 257 -5.81 -5.39 -18.76
N SER A 258 -5.58 -6.50 -19.43
CA SER A 258 -6.31 -6.90 -20.64
C SER A 258 -7.30 -8.02 -20.35
N TYR A 259 -8.53 -7.86 -20.81
CA TYR A 259 -9.60 -8.87 -20.75
C TYR A 259 -10.32 -8.98 -22.07
N THR A 260 -10.69 -10.20 -22.44
CA THR A 260 -11.62 -10.46 -23.53
C THR A 260 -13.00 -10.79 -22.96
N TYR A 261 -13.99 -9.99 -23.29
CA TYR A 261 -15.38 -10.21 -22.91
C TYR A 261 -16.12 -10.80 -24.10
N VAL A 262 -16.85 -11.89 -23.87
CA VAL A 262 -17.62 -12.59 -24.87
C VAL A 262 -19.10 -12.66 -24.46
N PHE A 263 -20.00 -12.37 -25.37
CA PHE A 263 -21.44 -12.28 -25.09
C PHE A 263 -22.25 -13.03 -26.13
N GLU A 264 -23.34 -13.59 -25.64
CA GLU A 264 -24.41 -14.23 -26.41
C GLU A 264 -25.69 -13.38 -26.41
N ASP A 265 -26.30 -13.14 -27.55
CA ASP A 265 -27.48 -12.27 -27.71
C ASP A 265 -28.76 -12.86 -27.11
N ASN A 266 -28.81 -14.17 -26.91
CA ASN A 266 -29.94 -14.88 -26.33
C ASN A 266 -29.81 -15.21 -24.83
N PHE A 267 -28.67 -14.95 -24.21
CA PHE A 267 -28.51 -15.23 -22.76
C PHE A 267 -29.58 -14.50 -21.92
N PRO A 268 -30.23 -15.15 -20.92
CA PRO A 268 -30.00 -16.52 -20.39
C PRO A 268 -30.78 -17.64 -21.13
N LEU A 269 -31.39 -17.38 -22.29
CA LEU A 269 -32.00 -18.39 -23.08
C LEU A 269 -30.96 -19.17 -23.88
N VAL A 270 -31.35 -20.36 -24.34
CA VAL A 270 -30.49 -21.22 -25.16
C VAL A 270 -30.21 -20.56 -26.50
N GLY A 271 -28.93 -20.24 -26.75
CA GLY A 271 -28.38 -19.79 -28.02
C GLY A 271 -27.64 -20.92 -28.76
N ASP A 272 -26.81 -20.56 -29.70
CA ASP A 272 -25.95 -21.50 -30.44
C ASP A 272 -24.61 -21.76 -29.72
N TYR A 273 -24.32 -21.00 -28.63
CA TYR A 273 -23.16 -21.16 -27.77
C TYR A 273 -21.81 -21.03 -28.48
N ASP A 274 -21.75 -20.27 -29.54
CA ASP A 274 -20.47 -20.01 -30.22
C ASP A 274 -19.71 -18.78 -29.70
N PHE A 275 -20.34 -18.02 -28.77
CA PHE A 275 -19.77 -16.90 -28.05
C PHE A 275 -19.14 -15.82 -28.93
N ASN A 276 -19.73 -15.58 -30.10
CA ASN A 276 -19.22 -14.63 -31.08
C ASN A 276 -20.19 -13.47 -31.37
N ASP A 277 -21.35 -13.42 -30.72
CA ASP A 277 -22.35 -12.38 -30.93
C ASP A 277 -21.80 -10.97 -30.66
N VAL A 278 -21.07 -10.81 -29.58
CA VAL A 278 -20.21 -9.65 -29.32
C VAL A 278 -18.95 -10.12 -28.59
N VAL A 279 -17.80 -9.83 -29.16
CA VAL A 279 -16.48 -10.04 -28.51
C VAL A 279 -15.78 -8.71 -28.43
N LEU A 280 -15.42 -8.35 -27.20
CA LEU A 280 -14.69 -7.11 -26.88
C LEU A 280 -13.35 -7.44 -26.23
N ASP A 281 -12.27 -6.95 -26.81
CA ASP A 281 -10.98 -6.87 -26.14
C ASP A 281 -10.89 -5.51 -25.44
N VAL A 282 -10.64 -5.52 -24.15
CA VAL A 282 -10.58 -4.33 -23.32
C VAL A 282 -9.24 -4.25 -22.61
N GLU A 283 -8.51 -3.19 -22.87
CA GLU A 283 -7.30 -2.84 -22.14
C GLU A 283 -7.61 -1.69 -21.19
N THR A 284 -7.31 -1.88 -19.91
CA THR A 284 -7.56 -0.89 -18.87
C THR A 284 -6.24 -0.31 -18.38
N TYR A 285 -6.11 1.00 -18.50
CA TYR A 285 -4.97 1.76 -17.98
C TYR A 285 -5.42 2.63 -16.82
N TYR A 286 -4.69 2.59 -15.72
CA TYR A 286 -4.85 3.51 -14.62
C TYR A 286 -3.79 4.61 -14.73
N HIS A 287 -4.21 5.83 -15.02
CA HIS A 287 -3.32 6.97 -15.02
C HIS A 287 -3.25 7.54 -13.60
N ARG A 288 -2.07 7.46 -13.02
CA ARG A 288 -1.82 7.91 -11.65
C ARG A 288 -1.04 9.20 -11.67
N GLU A 289 -1.34 10.06 -10.73
CA GLU A 289 -0.50 11.23 -10.46
C GLU A 289 0.81 10.77 -9.82
N LYS A 290 1.94 11.15 -10.40
CA LYS A 290 3.26 10.66 -9.97
C LYS A 290 3.60 10.96 -8.50
N LYS A 291 3.12 12.06 -7.95
CA LYS A 291 3.41 12.44 -6.57
C LYS A 291 2.55 11.76 -5.52
N THR A 292 1.29 11.52 -5.82
CA THR A 292 0.31 11.04 -4.84
C THR A 292 -0.10 9.60 -5.07
N ASN A 293 0.33 9.02 -6.20
CA ASN A 293 -0.10 7.71 -6.70
C ASN A 293 -1.65 7.57 -6.83
N HIS A 294 -2.39 8.65 -6.66
CA HIS A 294 -3.84 8.64 -6.82
C HIS A 294 -4.25 8.45 -8.27
N ILE A 295 -5.24 7.62 -8.51
CA ILE A 295 -5.83 7.48 -9.84
C ILE A 295 -6.51 8.79 -10.23
N LYS A 296 -5.98 9.47 -11.24
CA LYS A 296 -6.57 10.68 -11.81
C LYS A 296 -7.45 10.38 -13.00
N ARG A 297 -7.17 9.29 -13.72
CA ARG A 297 -7.92 8.89 -14.91
C ARG A 297 -7.88 7.38 -15.08
N ILE A 298 -9.02 6.83 -15.51
CA ILE A 298 -9.11 5.45 -15.98
C ILE A 298 -9.33 5.53 -17.49
N GLN A 299 -8.47 4.89 -18.27
CA GLN A 299 -8.62 4.77 -19.72
C GLN A 299 -8.98 3.32 -20.05
N LEU A 300 -9.98 3.17 -20.88
CA LEU A 300 -10.42 1.88 -21.40
C LEU A 300 -10.29 1.91 -22.92
N ASP A 301 -9.40 1.12 -23.46
CA ASP A 301 -9.26 0.91 -24.88
C ASP A 301 -10.08 -0.35 -25.25
N VAL A 302 -11.19 -0.13 -25.96
CA VAL A 302 -12.14 -1.18 -26.26
C VAL A 302 -12.10 -1.48 -27.75
N THR A 303 -11.73 -2.70 -28.09
CA THR A 303 -11.72 -3.19 -29.48
C THR A 303 -12.84 -4.18 -29.67
N LEU A 304 -13.70 -3.93 -30.66
CA LEU A 304 -14.72 -4.88 -31.10
C LEU A 304 -14.07 -5.95 -32.00
N ALA A 305 -13.82 -7.12 -31.41
CA ALA A 305 -13.16 -8.24 -32.08
C ALA A 305 -14.12 -9.07 -32.94
N ALA A 306 -15.39 -9.19 -32.49
CA ALA A 306 -16.45 -9.83 -33.31
C ALA A 306 -17.83 -9.21 -33.04
N ALA A 307 -18.71 -9.22 -34.06
CA ALA A 307 -20.09 -8.77 -34.00
C ALA A 307 -20.96 -9.68 -34.88
N GLY A 308 -21.40 -10.80 -34.30
CA GLY A 308 -22.24 -11.82 -34.95
C GLY A 308 -23.73 -11.75 -34.61
N ALA A 309 -24.08 -10.89 -33.63
CA ALA A 309 -25.45 -10.82 -33.10
C ALA A 309 -26.52 -10.56 -34.14
N SER A 310 -27.60 -11.28 -34.03
CA SER A 310 -28.80 -11.06 -34.83
C SER A 310 -29.66 -9.89 -34.31
N LYS A 311 -29.42 -9.43 -33.08
CA LYS A 311 -30.16 -8.36 -32.42
C LYS A 311 -29.31 -7.11 -32.27
N PRO A 312 -29.94 -5.91 -32.24
CA PRO A 312 -29.24 -4.71 -31.83
C PRO A 312 -28.79 -4.85 -30.36
N LEU A 313 -27.48 -4.81 -30.11
CA LEU A 313 -26.91 -4.89 -28.78
C LEU A 313 -26.25 -3.56 -28.41
N GLY A 314 -26.31 -3.21 -27.12
CA GLY A 314 -25.60 -2.09 -26.55
C GLY A 314 -24.68 -2.58 -25.42
N VAL A 315 -23.47 -2.02 -25.38
CA VAL A 315 -22.51 -2.32 -24.30
C VAL A 315 -22.51 -1.15 -23.32
N GLY A 316 -22.67 -1.45 -22.04
CA GLY A 316 -22.59 -0.48 -20.95
C GLY A 316 -21.48 -0.84 -19.98
N LEU A 317 -20.73 0.16 -19.53
CA LEU A 317 -19.73 0.02 -18.46
C LEU A 317 -20.33 0.51 -17.14
N ARG A 318 -20.19 -0.30 -16.10
CA ARG A 318 -20.50 0.11 -14.72
C ARG A 318 -19.25 0.03 -13.87
N ILE A 319 -18.82 1.16 -13.31
CA ILE A 319 -17.76 1.23 -12.32
C ILE A 319 -18.42 1.23 -10.93
N THR A 320 -18.05 0.24 -10.09
CA THR A 320 -18.56 0.13 -8.71
C THR A 320 -17.59 0.80 -7.74
N GLY A 321 -18.10 1.31 -6.63
CA GLY A 321 -17.28 1.94 -5.58
C GLY A 321 -16.90 3.41 -5.84
N ILE A 322 -17.34 4.00 -6.97
CA ILE A 322 -17.11 5.41 -7.29
C ILE A 322 -18.46 6.11 -7.42
N ASN A 323 -18.64 7.25 -6.74
CA ASN A 323 -19.85 8.05 -6.91
C ASN A 323 -19.73 8.92 -8.16
N LYS A 324 -20.88 9.22 -8.77
CA LYS A 324 -20.92 10.09 -9.96
C LYS A 324 -20.32 11.49 -9.70
N SER A 325 -20.45 11.99 -8.46
CA SER A 325 -19.85 13.25 -8.02
C SER A 325 -18.31 13.24 -8.03
N ASP A 326 -17.70 12.08 -7.95
CA ASP A 326 -16.25 11.92 -7.91
C ASP A 326 -15.65 11.88 -9.33
N ILE A 327 -16.51 11.78 -10.34
CA ILE A 327 -16.12 11.79 -11.75
C ILE A 327 -16.23 13.23 -12.27
N ARG A 328 -15.10 13.84 -12.57
CA ARG A 328 -15.04 15.22 -13.05
C ARG A 328 -15.42 15.33 -14.53
N GLU A 329 -14.98 14.41 -15.35
CA GLU A 329 -15.15 14.45 -16.80
C GLU A 329 -15.12 13.03 -17.37
N VAL A 330 -15.91 12.77 -18.39
CA VAL A 330 -15.81 11.56 -19.22
C VAL A 330 -15.56 12.00 -20.65
N LYS A 331 -14.57 11.39 -21.29
CA LYS A 331 -14.25 11.61 -22.69
C LYS A 331 -14.35 10.30 -23.44
N THR A 332 -14.99 10.32 -24.59
CA THR A 332 -14.93 9.24 -25.55
C THR A 332 -14.11 9.67 -26.75
N GLY A 333 -13.37 8.76 -27.32
CA GLY A 333 -12.56 8.97 -28.50
C GLY A 333 -12.52 7.69 -29.33
N GLY A 334 -12.19 7.79 -30.60
CA GLY A 334 -12.07 6.66 -31.51
C GLY A 334 -12.67 6.94 -32.87
N ASP A 335 -12.42 6.05 -33.81
CA ASP A 335 -12.81 6.21 -35.23
C ASP A 335 -14.26 5.79 -35.52
N ASP A 336 -15.01 5.35 -34.50
CA ASP A 336 -16.37 4.81 -34.71
C ASP A 336 -17.46 5.73 -34.14
N SER A 337 -18.19 6.39 -35.03
CA SER A 337 -19.33 7.24 -34.69
C SER A 337 -20.54 6.49 -34.08
N ARG A 338 -20.47 5.18 -33.90
CA ARG A 338 -21.49 4.35 -33.26
C ARG A 338 -21.41 4.34 -31.73
N PHE A 339 -20.31 4.79 -31.17
CA PHE A 339 -20.23 5.00 -29.73
C PHE A 339 -20.93 6.30 -29.37
N GLN A 340 -22.13 6.22 -28.82
CA GLN A 340 -22.85 7.38 -28.30
C GLN A 340 -22.80 7.39 -26.79
N GLU A 341 -22.45 8.54 -26.22
CA GLU A 341 -22.52 8.75 -24.77
C GLU A 341 -23.98 8.78 -24.32
N SER A 342 -24.36 7.87 -23.44
CA SER A 342 -25.61 7.96 -22.71
C SER A 342 -25.36 7.72 -21.24
N PHE A 343 -25.42 8.79 -20.44
CA PHE A 343 -25.34 8.73 -18.99
C PHE A 343 -26.74 8.77 -18.39
N ASN A 344 -27.14 7.72 -17.71
CA ASN A 344 -28.34 7.70 -16.87
C ASN A 344 -27.96 7.79 -15.40
#